data_2c0f3c1aa0aa91ce17be4b3110308746
#
_entry.id   2c0f3c1aa0aa91ce17be4b3110308746
#
_cell.length_a   1.000
_cell.length_b   1.000
_cell.length_c   1.000
_cell.angle_alpha   90.00
_cell.angle_beta   90.00
_cell.angle_gamma   90.00
#
_symmetry.space_group_name_H-M   'P 1'
#
loop_
_entity.id
_entity.type
_entity.pdbx_description
1 polymer ?
#
loop_
_entity_poly.entity_id
_entity_poly.type
_entity_poly.pdbx_seq_one_letter_code
_entity_poly.pdbx_strand_id
1 'polypeptide(L)'
;MENLDIAKFGGTSVGNFDAMTSSYKVVVGNKNSRIVVISACSGVTNLLVELASGKCSDSKINEIIEKLRDIHEQIIIHLENQHELRNYIEGHLKEIKEQTLLANKGTNDQLTDSIVSHGELMSSYLFVALFKHYGTDAQWFDVRSVMRTDSKFSCAKPICEEIKVLAHDKLLPLINDKTIIITQGFIGSNTLGETTTLGRGGSDYTAALLGEALGVATITTTINWGKWIINIS
;
A
#
# COMPACT_ATOMS: atom_id res chain seq x y z
N MET A 1 -5.39 1.07 -25.29
CA MET A 1 -4.57 1.76 -24.26
C MET A 1 -3.11 1.46 -24.53
N GLU A 2 -2.54 2.09 -25.57
CA GLU A 2 -1.20 1.70 -26.06
C GLU A 2 -0.03 2.13 -25.17
N ASN A 3 -0.23 2.89 -24.10
CA ASN A 3 0.86 3.39 -23.25
C ASN A 3 0.45 3.52 -21.77
N LEU A 4 -0.07 2.47 -21.15
CA LEU A 4 -0.33 2.45 -19.72
C LEU A 4 0.97 2.14 -18.98
N ASP A 5 1.33 2.96 -17.99
CA ASP A 5 2.46 2.75 -17.08
C ASP A 5 1.97 2.57 -15.64
N ILE A 6 2.65 1.71 -14.89
CA ILE A 6 2.51 1.57 -13.45
C ILE A 6 3.69 2.25 -12.77
N ALA A 7 3.41 3.18 -11.84
CA ALA A 7 4.44 3.76 -10.99
C ALA A 7 4.44 3.04 -9.63
N LYS A 8 5.62 2.70 -9.12
CA LYS A 8 5.76 2.07 -7.78
C LYS A 8 6.70 2.89 -6.90
N PHE A 9 6.29 3.14 -5.68
CA PHE A 9 7.07 3.89 -4.69
C PHE A 9 7.29 3.09 -3.41
N GLY A 10 8.56 3.01 -2.99
CA GLY A 10 8.96 2.38 -1.74
C GLY A 10 8.75 3.29 -0.53
N GLY A 11 8.90 2.73 0.66
CA GLY A 11 8.60 3.43 1.93
C GLY A 11 9.35 4.75 2.12
N THR A 12 10.60 4.87 1.64
CA THR A 12 11.35 6.13 1.71
C THR A 12 10.77 7.22 0.81
N SER A 13 10.15 6.84 -0.31
CA SER A 13 9.50 7.76 -1.25
C SER A 13 8.13 8.25 -0.77
N VAL A 14 7.59 7.66 0.29
CA VAL A 14 6.30 8.02 0.90
C VAL A 14 6.40 8.21 2.43
N GLY A 15 7.63 8.34 2.96
CA GLY A 15 7.89 8.37 4.40
C GLY A 15 7.51 9.67 5.11
N ASN A 16 7.27 10.76 4.38
CA ASN A 16 6.83 12.06 4.88
C ASN A 16 6.20 12.88 3.75
N PHE A 17 5.67 14.06 4.09
CA PHE A 17 4.98 14.93 3.13
C PHE A 17 5.86 15.35 1.95
N ASP A 18 7.13 15.72 2.16
CA ASP A 18 8.05 16.16 1.10
C ASP A 18 8.39 15.01 0.14
N ALA A 19 8.64 13.81 0.69
CA ALA A 19 8.88 12.60 -0.09
C ALA A 19 7.65 12.22 -0.92
N MET A 20 6.45 12.25 -0.33
CA MET A 20 5.19 12.03 -1.05
C MET A 20 4.98 13.09 -2.14
N THR A 21 5.26 14.36 -1.88
CA THR A 21 5.17 15.45 -2.87
C THR A 21 6.14 15.23 -4.03
N SER A 22 7.35 14.76 -3.76
CA SER A 22 8.33 14.43 -4.79
C SER A 22 7.83 13.25 -5.66
N SER A 23 7.26 12.22 -5.05
CA SER A 23 6.66 11.07 -5.72
C SER A 23 5.45 11.48 -6.58
N TYR A 24 4.58 12.35 -6.06
CA TYR A 24 3.49 12.96 -6.81
C TYR A 24 3.97 13.62 -8.09
N LYS A 25 5.01 14.47 -8.02
CA LYS A 25 5.58 15.15 -9.19
C LYS A 25 6.08 14.19 -10.27
N VAL A 26 6.63 13.04 -9.86
CA VAL A 26 7.05 11.97 -10.79
C VAL A 26 5.85 11.40 -11.53
N VAL A 27 4.75 11.11 -10.82
CA VAL A 27 3.53 10.54 -11.42
C VAL A 27 2.90 11.52 -12.40
N VAL A 28 2.63 12.76 -11.98
CA VAL A 28 1.96 13.74 -12.84
C VAL A 28 2.82 14.21 -14.02
N GLY A 29 4.14 14.06 -13.91
CA GLY A 29 5.09 14.29 -15.00
C GLY A 29 5.07 13.23 -16.11
N ASN A 30 4.44 12.09 -15.86
CA ASN A 30 4.29 11.00 -16.84
C ASN A 30 2.80 10.77 -17.15
N LYS A 31 2.35 11.24 -18.31
CA LYS A 31 0.95 11.13 -18.74
C LYS A 31 0.43 9.69 -18.85
N ASN A 32 1.32 8.71 -18.94
CA ASN A 32 0.98 7.30 -19.05
C ASN A 32 0.82 6.62 -17.69
N SER A 33 1.32 7.20 -16.60
CA SER A 33 1.16 6.67 -15.23
C SER A 33 -0.28 6.83 -14.77
N ARG A 34 -1.04 5.74 -14.75
CA ARG A 34 -2.43 5.70 -14.32
C ARG A 34 -2.67 4.83 -13.10
N ILE A 35 -1.73 3.95 -12.78
CA ILE A 35 -1.76 3.11 -11.59
C ILE A 35 -0.52 3.41 -10.77
N VAL A 36 -0.71 3.61 -9.47
CA VAL A 36 0.36 3.87 -8.53
C VAL A 36 0.31 2.86 -7.39
N VAL A 37 1.38 2.09 -7.22
CA VAL A 37 1.54 1.09 -6.17
C VAL A 37 2.39 1.67 -5.04
N ILE A 38 1.86 1.68 -3.83
CA ILE A 38 2.47 2.33 -2.65
C ILE A 38 2.84 1.30 -1.59
N SER A 39 4.04 1.43 -1.03
CA SER A 39 4.46 0.74 0.19
C SER A 39 4.03 1.51 1.45
N ALA A 40 4.11 0.88 2.62
CA ALA A 40 4.00 1.58 3.90
C ALA A 40 5.01 2.71 4.02
N CYS A 41 4.72 3.75 4.81
CA CYS A 41 5.67 4.80 5.15
C CYS A 41 6.94 4.20 5.80
N SER A 42 8.08 4.86 5.58
CA SER A 42 9.36 4.40 6.12
C SER A 42 9.30 4.12 7.62
N GLY A 43 9.77 2.94 8.03
CA GLY A 43 9.79 2.50 9.42
C GLY A 43 8.48 1.88 9.93
N VAL A 44 7.33 2.14 9.29
CA VAL A 44 6.01 1.67 9.74
C VAL A 44 5.94 0.14 9.76
N THR A 45 6.39 -0.54 8.70
CA THR A 45 6.36 -2.01 8.64
C THR A 45 7.12 -2.65 9.79
N ASN A 46 8.29 -2.11 10.19
CA ASN A 46 9.06 -2.64 11.32
C ASN A 46 8.31 -2.51 12.65
N LEU A 47 7.63 -1.38 12.87
CA LEU A 47 6.81 -1.16 14.06
C LEU A 47 5.62 -2.14 14.10
N LEU A 48 4.99 -2.39 12.97
CA LEU A 48 3.87 -3.34 12.86
C LEU A 48 4.33 -4.78 13.07
N VAL A 49 5.49 -5.17 12.54
CA VAL A 49 6.10 -6.50 12.77
C VAL A 49 6.43 -6.68 14.27
N GLU A 50 6.95 -5.63 14.94
CA GLU A 50 7.19 -5.68 16.39
C GLU A 50 5.88 -5.92 17.15
N LEU A 51 4.79 -5.22 16.82
CA LEU A 51 3.47 -5.44 17.40
C LEU A 51 2.92 -6.84 17.15
N ALA A 52 3.13 -7.39 15.95
CA ALA A 52 2.67 -8.74 15.57
C ALA A 52 3.46 -9.87 16.26
N SER A 53 4.61 -9.56 16.88
CA SER A 53 5.50 -10.56 17.49
C SER A 53 4.87 -11.35 18.66
N GLY A 54 3.78 -10.85 19.25
CA GLY A 54 3.14 -11.44 20.44
C GLY A 54 3.94 -11.28 21.74
N LYS A 55 4.88 -10.32 21.79
CA LYS A 55 5.81 -10.12 22.92
C LYS A 55 5.80 -8.69 23.48
N CYS A 56 4.84 -7.86 23.08
CA CYS A 56 4.79 -6.47 23.49
C CYS A 56 4.05 -6.30 24.83
N SER A 57 4.67 -5.61 25.79
CA SER A 57 3.95 -5.13 26.97
C SER A 57 2.95 -4.03 26.60
N ASP A 58 1.95 -3.79 27.44
CA ASP A 58 0.96 -2.73 27.21
C ASP A 58 1.61 -1.34 27.03
N SER A 59 2.67 -1.06 27.81
CA SER A 59 3.43 0.18 27.66
C SER A 59 4.09 0.27 26.28
N LYS A 60 4.68 -0.84 25.81
CA LYS A 60 5.33 -0.90 24.50
C LYS A 60 4.33 -0.78 23.34
N ILE A 61 3.17 -1.41 23.47
CA ILE A 61 2.07 -1.26 22.52
C ILE A 61 1.69 0.21 22.38
N ASN A 62 1.43 0.89 23.50
CA ASN A 62 1.06 2.30 23.48
C ASN A 62 2.17 3.18 22.87
N GLU A 63 3.44 2.94 23.22
CA GLU A 63 4.58 3.65 22.62
C GLU A 63 4.61 3.52 21.10
N ILE A 64 4.42 2.31 20.57
CA ILE A 64 4.46 2.06 19.13
C ILE A 64 3.24 2.67 18.43
N ILE A 65 2.05 2.57 19.02
CA ILE A 65 0.84 3.21 18.48
C ILE A 65 1.02 4.73 18.38
N GLU A 66 1.60 5.39 19.41
CA GLU A 66 1.91 6.82 19.32
C GLU A 66 2.91 7.14 18.21
N LYS A 67 3.98 6.34 18.06
CA LYS A 67 4.93 6.52 16.95
C LYS A 67 4.27 6.37 15.58
N LEU A 68 3.39 5.38 15.41
CA LEU A 68 2.62 5.22 14.18
C LEU A 68 1.72 6.43 13.92
N ARG A 69 1.04 6.94 14.96
CA ARG A 69 0.24 8.16 14.89
C ARG A 69 1.07 9.36 14.45
N ASP A 70 2.21 9.59 15.10
CA ASP A 70 3.09 10.72 14.81
C ASP A 70 3.61 10.70 13.37
N ILE A 71 4.02 9.52 12.86
CA ILE A 71 4.48 9.39 11.46
C ILE A 71 3.39 9.86 10.48
N HIS A 72 2.16 9.45 10.68
CA HIS A 72 1.06 9.80 9.77
C HIS A 72 0.57 11.24 10.01
N GLU A 73 0.56 11.71 11.25
CA GLU A 73 0.19 13.09 11.60
C GLU A 73 1.14 14.12 10.94
N GLN A 74 2.45 13.84 10.86
CA GLN A 74 3.41 14.69 10.13
C GLN A 74 3.09 14.85 8.63
N ILE A 75 2.27 13.98 8.07
CA ILE A 75 1.77 14.10 6.69
C ILE A 75 0.43 14.84 6.70
N ILE A 76 -0.47 14.46 7.59
CA ILE A 76 -1.85 14.98 7.66
C ILE A 76 -1.89 16.49 7.88
N ILE A 77 -1.01 17.04 8.72
CA ILE A 77 -1.00 18.48 9.03
C ILE A 77 -0.81 19.38 7.80
N HIS A 78 -0.30 18.85 6.70
CA HIS A 78 -0.08 19.55 5.44
C HIS A 78 -1.21 19.36 4.42
N LEU A 79 -2.19 18.49 4.73
CA LEU A 79 -3.27 18.12 3.81
C LEU A 79 -4.59 18.80 4.17
N GLU A 80 -5.52 18.80 3.21
CA GLU A 80 -6.90 19.18 3.45
C GLU A 80 -7.69 18.04 4.12
N ASN A 81 -8.90 18.34 4.62
CA ASN A 81 -9.79 17.35 5.25
C ASN A 81 -9.13 16.56 6.41
N GLN A 82 -8.26 17.21 7.16
CA GLN A 82 -7.47 16.58 8.23
C GLN A 82 -8.30 15.77 9.22
N HIS A 83 -9.52 16.20 9.53
CA HIS A 83 -10.41 15.47 10.46
C HIS A 83 -10.77 14.07 9.91
N GLU A 84 -11.13 13.97 8.62
CA GLU A 84 -11.42 12.69 7.97
C GLU A 84 -10.20 11.79 7.93
N LEU A 85 -9.04 12.36 7.57
CA LEU A 85 -7.78 11.64 7.52
C LEU A 85 -7.36 11.08 8.90
N ARG A 86 -7.47 11.89 9.96
CA ARG A 86 -7.23 11.44 11.34
C ARG A 86 -8.17 10.32 11.73
N ASN A 87 -9.47 10.45 11.44
CA ASN A 87 -10.45 9.40 11.77
C ASN A 87 -10.11 8.07 11.07
N TYR A 88 -9.67 8.13 9.80
CA TYR A 88 -9.23 6.95 9.07
C TYR A 88 -8.01 6.29 9.73
N ILE A 89 -6.98 7.07 10.04
CA ILE A 89 -5.76 6.57 10.70
C ILE A 89 -6.09 6.02 12.10
N GLU A 90 -6.88 6.72 12.91
CA GLU A 90 -7.27 6.25 14.25
C GLU A 90 -8.07 4.94 14.20
N GLY A 91 -8.91 4.74 13.18
CA GLY A 91 -9.59 3.46 12.95
C GLY A 91 -8.58 2.31 12.79
N HIS A 92 -7.57 2.50 11.94
CA HIS A 92 -6.51 1.51 11.76
C HIS A 92 -5.66 1.30 13.03
N LEU A 93 -5.29 2.36 13.72
CA LEU A 93 -4.51 2.25 14.97
C LEU A 93 -5.28 1.49 16.07
N LYS A 94 -6.59 1.66 16.15
CA LYS A 94 -7.46 0.90 17.05
C LYS A 94 -7.46 -0.59 16.70
N GLU A 95 -7.67 -0.93 15.42
CA GLU A 95 -7.65 -2.31 14.94
C GLU A 95 -6.29 -2.97 15.16
N ILE A 96 -5.18 -2.28 14.86
CA ILE A 96 -3.80 -2.74 15.13
C ILE A 96 -3.64 -3.07 16.62
N LYS A 97 -4.09 -2.18 17.51
CA LYS A 97 -3.99 -2.40 18.96
C LYS A 97 -4.79 -3.62 19.41
N GLU A 98 -6.02 -3.80 18.93
CA GLU A 98 -6.87 -4.96 19.23
C GLU A 98 -6.22 -6.25 18.73
N GLN A 99 -5.71 -6.28 17.52
CA GLN A 99 -5.01 -7.43 16.93
C GLN A 99 -3.70 -7.75 17.66
N THR A 100 -2.95 -6.73 18.10
CA THR A 100 -1.73 -6.92 18.91
C THR A 100 -2.04 -7.58 20.24
N LEU A 101 -3.14 -7.20 20.90
CA LEU A 101 -3.57 -7.85 22.14
C LEU A 101 -3.97 -9.32 21.92
N LEU A 102 -4.49 -9.66 20.74
CA LEU A 102 -4.73 -11.07 20.35
C LEU A 102 -3.39 -11.77 20.08
N ALA A 103 -2.44 -11.15 19.39
CA ALA A 103 -1.12 -11.69 19.13
C ALA A 103 -0.36 -12.02 20.44
N ASN A 104 -0.51 -11.21 21.47
CA ASN A 104 0.06 -11.49 22.80
C ASN A 104 -0.54 -12.73 23.50
N LYS A 105 -1.74 -13.18 23.10
CA LYS A 105 -2.35 -14.43 23.58
C LYS A 105 -1.93 -15.63 22.75
N GLY A 106 -1.47 -15.42 21.53
CA GLY A 106 -1.00 -16.43 20.58
C GLY A 106 -0.96 -15.85 19.18
N THR A 107 0.25 -15.61 18.67
CA THR A 107 0.44 -15.10 17.31
C THR A 107 0.49 -16.24 16.29
N ASN A 108 0.12 -15.93 15.06
CA ASN A 108 0.29 -16.78 13.88
C ASN A 108 0.55 -15.88 12.65
N ASP A 109 0.91 -16.50 11.54
CA ASP A 109 1.26 -15.77 10.31
C ASP A 109 0.06 -15.01 9.72
N GLN A 110 -1.17 -15.52 9.85
CA GLN A 110 -2.39 -14.85 9.41
C GLN A 110 -2.61 -13.52 10.17
N LEU A 111 -2.47 -13.55 11.50
CA LEU A 111 -2.60 -12.35 12.33
C LEU A 111 -1.47 -11.37 12.06
N THR A 112 -0.26 -11.88 11.81
CA THR A 112 0.88 -11.05 11.40
C THR A 112 0.58 -10.33 10.08
N ASP A 113 0.10 -11.04 9.05
CA ASP A 113 -0.26 -10.44 7.76
C ASP A 113 -1.36 -9.38 7.91
N SER A 114 -2.36 -9.65 8.74
CA SER A 114 -3.41 -8.67 9.04
C SER A 114 -2.83 -7.39 9.65
N ILE A 115 -2.00 -7.50 10.70
CA ILE A 115 -1.41 -6.35 11.38
C ILE A 115 -0.51 -5.55 10.44
N VAL A 116 0.39 -6.20 9.70
CA VAL A 116 1.36 -5.48 8.87
C VAL A 116 0.71 -4.80 7.67
N SER A 117 -0.42 -5.34 7.18
CA SER A 117 -1.14 -4.77 6.03
C SER A 117 -1.65 -3.35 6.25
N HIS A 118 -1.89 -2.96 7.51
CA HIS A 118 -2.35 -1.61 7.85
C HIS A 118 -1.38 -0.51 7.39
N GLY A 119 -0.07 -0.82 7.30
CA GLY A 119 0.93 0.14 6.85
C GLY A 119 0.67 0.65 5.43
N GLU A 120 0.42 -0.25 4.49
CA GLU A 120 0.13 0.07 3.11
C GLU A 120 -1.28 0.68 2.94
N LEU A 121 -2.24 0.24 3.72
CA LEU A 121 -3.59 0.82 3.71
C LEU A 121 -3.56 2.29 4.13
N MET A 122 -2.89 2.62 5.24
CA MET A 122 -2.76 3.99 5.73
C MET A 122 -1.99 4.89 4.75
N SER A 123 -0.81 4.46 4.27
CA SER A 123 0.02 5.27 3.38
C SER A 123 -0.65 5.55 2.04
N SER A 124 -1.32 4.56 1.44
CA SER A 124 -2.00 4.72 0.15
C SER A 124 -3.20 5.66 0.25
N TYR A 125 -3.92 5.65 1.36
CA TYR A 125 -5.03 6.57 1.59
C TYR A 125 -4.56 8.02 1.72
N LEU A 126 -3.48 8.27 2.48
CA LEU A 126 -2.87 9.59 2.58
C LEU A 126 -2.29 10.06 1.24
N PHE A 127 -1.78 9.15 0.42
CA PHE A 127 -1.28 9.51 -0.89
C PHE A 127 -2.39 9.96 -1.84
N VAL A 128 -3.58 9.34 -1.78
CA VAL A 128 -4.78 9.85 -2.49
C VAL A 128 -5.14 11.25 -2.02
N ALA A 129 -5.13 11.50 -0.71
CA ALA A 129 -5.41 12.83 -0.17
C ALA A 129 -4.42 13.88 -0.66
N LEU A 130 -3.13 13.53 -0.80
CA LEU A 130 -2.11 14.41 -1.37
C LEU A 130 -2.40 14.77 -2.84
N PHE A 131 -2.82 13.80 -3.67
CA PHE A 131 -3.20 14.09 -5.06
C PHE A 131 -4.36 15.08 -5.13
N LYS A 132 -5.38 14.87 -4.32
CA LYS A 132 -6.54 15.76 -4.21
C LYS A 132 -6.15 17.16 -3.72
N HIS A 133 -5.25 17.23 -2.74
CA HIS A 133 -4.68 18.50 -2.24
C HIS A 133 -4.02 19.33 -3.36
N TYR A 134 -3.36 18.67 -4.32
CA TYR A 134 -2.80 19.33 -5.51
C TYR A 134 -3.77 19.45 -6.70
N GLY A 135 -5.07 19.20 -6.49
CA GLY A 135 -6.10 19.33 -7.52
C GLY A 135 -6.07 18.23 -8.60
N THR A 136 -5.37 17.11 -8.35
CA THR A 136 -5.32 15.98 -9.27
C THR A 136 -6.37 14.95 -8.85
N ASP A 137 -7.19 14.51 -9.81
CA ASP A 137 -8.18 13.46 -9.57
C ASP A 137 -7.50 12.12 -9.29
N ALA A 138 -7.77 11.55 -8.12
CA ALA A 138 -7.20 10.29 -7.68
C ALA A 138 -8.22 9.46 -6.93
N GLN A 139 -8.19 8.16 -7.17
CA GLN A 139 -9.06 7.18 -6.54
C GLN A 139 -8.24 6.13 -5.78
N TRP A 140 -8.63 5.86 -4.54
CA TRP A 140 -8.10 4.75 -3.76
C TRP A 140 -8.73 3.43 -4.24
N PHE A 141 -7.90 2.42 -4.40
CA PHE A 141 -8.33 1.08 -4.81
C PHE A 141 -7.69 0.04 -3.88
N ASP A 142 -8.51 -0.82 -3.26
CA ASP A 142 -8.02 -1.91 -2.43
C ASP A 142 -7.48 -3.05 -3.30
N VAL A 143 -6.16 -3.21 -3.32
CA VAL A 143 -5.48 -4.23 -4.12
C VAL A 143 -5.93 -5.65 -3.78
N ARG A 144 -6.36 -5.91 -2.54
CA ARG A 144 -6.83 -7.22 -2.09
C ARG A 144 -8.04 -7.73 -2.87
N SER A 145 -8.78 -6.82 -3.51
CA SER A 145 -9.90 -7.17 -4.39
C SER A 145 -9.47 -7.86 -5.68
N VAL A 146 -8.20 -7.68 -6.10
CA VAL A 146 -7.63 -8.26 -7.32
C VAL A 146 -6.39 -9.12 -7.07
N MET A 147 -5.57 -8.80 -6.07
CA MET A 147 -4.35 -9.53 -5.74
C MET A 147 -4.67 -10.84 -5.02
N ARG A 148 -5.11 -11.83 -5.79
CA ARG A 148 -5.48 -13.16 -5.29
C ARG A 148 -4.25 -14.01 -5.02
N THR A 149 -4.25 -14.68 -3.84
CA THR A 149 -3.14 -15.53 -3.39
C THR A 149 -3.64 -16.86 -2.84
N ASP A 150 -2.70 -17.79 -2.61
CA ASP A 150 -2.93 -18.94 -1.72
C ASP A 150 -3.03 -18.50 -0.25
N SER A 151 -3.25 -19.46 0.65
CA SER A 151 -3.36 -19.21 2.10
C SER A 151 -2.04 -19.43 2.86
N LYS A 152 -0.90 -19.34 2.17
CA LYS A 152 0.42 -19.41 2.81
C LYS A 152 0.82 -18.03 3.31
N PHE A 153 0.29 -17.66 4.48
CA PHE A 153 0.56 -16.37 5.11
C PHE A 153 2.06 -16.07 5.24
N SER A 154 2.42 -14.80 5.39
CA SER A 154 3.78 -14.22 5.45
C SER A 154 4.61 -14.34 4.15
N CYS A 155 4.22 -15.21 3.23
CA CYS A 155 4.87 -15.39 1.92
C CYS A 155 3.88 -16.07 0.95
N ALA A 156 2.72 -15.45 0.78
CA ALA A 156 1.64 -15.99 -0.03
C ALA A 156 2.01 -15.99 -1.53
N LYS A 157 1.64 -17.05 -2.22
CA LYS A 157 1.88 -17.18 -3.65
C LYS A 157 0.73 -16.59 -4.43
N PRO A 158 0.99 -15.65 -5.35
CA PRO A 158 -0.02 -15.10 -6.26
C PRO A 158 -0.61 -16.19 -7.17
N ILE A 159 -1.91 -16.09 -7.43
CA ILE A 159 -2.63 -16.93 -8.40
C ILE A 159 -2.83 -16.08 -9.66
N CYS A 160 -1.83 -16.07 -10.55
CA CYS A 160 -1.74 -15.14 -11.69
C CYS A 160 -2.98 -15.15 -12.58
N GLU A 161 -3.56 -16.31 -12.86
CA GLU A 161 -4.77 -16.41 -13.67
C GLU A 161 -5.97 -15.71 -13.02
N GLU A 162 -6.15 -15.85 -11.70
CA GLU A 162 -7.22 -15.14 -10.99
C GLU A 162 -6.94 -13.65 -10.92
N ILE A 163 -5.69 -13.24 -10.68
CA ILE A 163 -5.28 -11.82 -10.67
C ILE A 163 -5.61 -11.18 -12.01
N LYS A 164 -5.29 -11.85 -13.13
CA LYS A 164 -5.58 -11.37 -14.49
C LYS A 164 -7.07 -11.14 -14.68
N VAL A 165 -7.90 -12.13 -14.38
CA VAL A 165 -9.37 -12.01 -14.50
C VAL A 165 -9.88 -10.87 -13.62
N LEU A 166 -9.51 -10.84 -12.34
CA LEU A 166 -9.99 -9.83 -11.39
C LEU A 166 -9.50 -8.41 -11.75
N ALA A 167 -8.26 -8.27 -12.24
CA ALA A 167 -7.75 -6.97 -12.67
C ALA A 167 -8.50 -6.45 -13.90
N HIS A 168 -8.84 -7.32 -14.86
CA HIS A 168 -9.67 -6.95 -15.99
C HIS A 168 -11.11 -6.58 -15.60
N ASP A 169 -11.68 -7.29 -14.64
CA ASP A 169 -13.08 -7.05 -14.21
C ASP A 169 -13.23 -5.82 -13.32
N LYS A 170 -12.26 -5.55 -12.42
CA LYS A 170 -12.42 -4.57 -11.35
C LYS A 170 -11.51 -3.36 -11.44
N LEU A 171 -10.28 -3.53 -11.96
CA LEU A 171 -9.31 -2.43 -12.03
C LEU A 171 -9.30 -1.76 -13.39
N LEU A 172 -9.28 -2.54 -14.47
CA LEU A 172 -9.24 -2.02 -15.84
C LEU A 172 -10.38 -1.04 -16.17
N PRO A 173 -11.64 -1.25 -15.74
CA PRO A 173 -12.74 -0.32 -16.00
C PRO A 173 -12.59 1.05 -15.30
N LEU A 174 -11.76 1.14 -14.28
CA LEU A 174 -11.49 2.40 -13.54
C LEU A 174 -10.43 3.26 -14.22
N ILE A 175 -9.63 2.66 -15.10
CA ILE A 175 -8.52 3.34 -15.78
C ILE A 175 -9.05 4.24 -16.87
N ASN A 176 -8.74 5.52 -16.78
CA ASN A 176 -9.12 6.54 -17.76
C ASN A 176 -8.03 7.64 -17.82
N ASP A 177 -8.17 8.59 -18.74
CA ASP A 177 -7.17 9.65 -18.95
C ASP A 177 -7.14 10.74 -17.89
N LYS A 178 -8.07 10.74 -16.94
CA LYS A 178 -8.23 11.80 -15.93
C LYS A 178 -7.83 11.36 -14.53
N THR A 179 -8.24 10.15 -14.14
CA THR A 179 -8.11 9.65 -12.76
C THR A 179 -6.84 8.82 -12.58
N ILE A 180 -6.10 9.07 -11.53
CA ILE A 180 -4.97 8.24 -11.09
C ILE A 180 -5.49 7.23 -10.06
N ILE A 181 -5.25 5.94 -10.29
CA ILE A 181 -5.61 4.88 -9.34
C ILE A 181 -4.42 4.64 -8.41
N ILE A 182 -4.64 4.82 -7.11
CA ILE A 182 -3.62 4.59 -6.07
C ILE A 182 -4.00 3.35 -5.27
N THR A 183 -3.07 2.41 -5.17
CA THR A 183 -3.29 1.12 -4.55
C THR A 183 -2.10 0.69 -3.71
N GLN A 184 -2.28 -0.34 -2.88
CA GLN A 184 -1.28 -0.88 -1.99
C GLN A 184 -0.36 -1.85 -2.73
N GLY A 185 0.91 -1.87 -2.37
CA GLY A 185 1.80 -2.98 -2.67
C GLY A 185 1.79 -4.03 -1.56
N PHE A 186 2.54 -5.12 -1.72
CA PHE A 186 2.86 -6.11 -0.69
C PHE A 186 1.69 -6.99 -0.22
N ILE A 187 0.46 -6.51 -0.21
CA ILE A 187 -0.71 -7.21 0.33
C ILE A 187 -1.59 -7.81 -0.76
N GLY A 188 -2.29 -8.88 -0.41
CA GLY A 188 -3.28 -9.55 -1.23
C GLY A 188 -4.38 -10.17 -0.37
N SER A 189 -5.19 -11.03 -0.97
CA SER A 189 -6.16 -11.83 -0.22
C SER A 189 -6.28 -13.25 -0.79
N ASN A 190 -6.52 -14.21 0.09
CA ASN A 190 -6.86 -15.58 -0.31
C ASN A 190 -8.34 -15.69 -0.75
N THR A 191 -8.78 -16.90 -1.10
CA THR A 191 -10.16 -17.16 -1.54
C THR A 191 -11.21 -16.98 -0.45
N LEU A 192 -10.80 -16.98 0.83
CA LEU A 192 -11.67 -16.70 1.97
C LEU A 192 -11.79 -15.20 2.28
N GLY A 193 -11.08 -14.34 1.53
CA GLY A 193 -11.05 -12.90 1.77
C GLY A 193 -10.12 -12.48 2.91
N GLU A 194 -9.32 -13.40 3.43
CA GLU A 194 -8.34 -13.11 4.48
C GLU A 194 -7.12 -12.39 3.87
N THR A 195 -6.63 -11.36 4.55
CA THR A 195 -5.47 -10.59 4.10
C THR A 195 -4.21 -11.44 4.17
N THR A 196 -3.43 -11.43 3.09
CA THR A 196 -2.14 -12.12 2.96
C THR A 196 -1.05 -11.14 2.58
N THR A 197 0.22 -11.51 2.79
CA THR A 197 1.37 -10.73 2.34
C THR A 197 2.25 -11.53 1.38
N LEU A 198 2.83 -10.84 0.39
CA LEU A 198 3.67 -11.44 -0.66
C LEU A 198 5.12 -11.67 -0.22
N GLY A 199 5.45 -11.34 1.03
CA GLY A 199 6.81 -11.46 1.54
C GLY A 199 7.75 -10.35 1.04
N ARG A 200 9.07 -10.56 1.20
CA ARG A 200 10.08 -9.54 0.91
C ARG A 200 10.04 -9.09 -0.54
N GLY A 201 10.08 -7.77 -0.77
CA GLY A 201 9.97 -7.20 -2.12
C GLY A 201 8.54 -7.17 -2.66
N GLY A 202 7.55 -7.48 -1.81
CA GLY A 202 6.15 -7.65 -2.22
C GLY A 202 5.54 -6.48 -2.96
N SER A 203 5.95 -5.23 -2.68
CA SER A 203 5.39 -4.07 -3.40
C SER A 203 5.90 -3.98 -4.86
N ASP A 204 7.17 -4.33 -5.12
CA ASP A 204 7.68 -4.44 -6.50
C ASP A 204 7.00 -5.59 -7.22
N TYR A 205 6.80 -6.70 -6.49
CA TYR A 205 6.11 -7.87 -7.03
C TYR A 205 4.63 -7.56 -7.34
N THR A 206 3.93 -6.80 -6.49
CA THR A 206 2.57 -6.32 -6.79
C THR A 206 2.52 -5.53 -8.10
N ALA A 207 3.45 -4.58 -8.29
CA ALA A 207 3.51 -3.78 -9.50
C ALA A 207 3.76 -4.65 -10.75
N ALA A 208 4.67 -5.64 -10.66
CA ALA A 208 4.95 -6.58 -11.74
C ALA A 208 3.72 -7.44 -12.09
N LEU A 209 3.03 -8.00 -11.08
CA LEU A 209 1.83 -8.82 -11.28
C LEU A 209 0.67 -8.03 -11.91
N LEU A 210 0.45 -6.78 -11.47
CA LEU A 210 -0.56 -5.91 -12.09
C LEU A 210 -0.16 -5.53 -13.51
N GLY A 211 1.14 -5.29 -13.75
CA GLY A 211 1.67 -5.02 -15.09
C GLY A 211 1.43 -6.18 -16.05
N GLU A 212 1.77 -7.40 -15.63
CA GLU A 212 1.51 -8.62 -16.39
C GLU A 212 0.02 -8.83 -16.65
N ALA A 213 -0.80 -8.71 -15.59
CA ALA A 213 -2.24 -8.92 -15.68
C ALA A 213 -2.93 -7.96 -16.65
N LEU A 214 -2.47 -6.71 -16.74
CA LEU A 214 -3.05 -5.65 -17.59
C LEU A 214 -2.33 -5.48 -18.93
N GLY A 215 -1.27 -6.26 -19.20
CA GLY A 215 -0.47 -6.14 -20.42
C GLY A 215 0.30 -4.82 -20.51
N VAL A 216 0.77 -4.30 -19.38
CA VAL A 216 1.52 -3.04 -19.27
C VAL A 216 2.98 -3.28 -19.63
N ALA A 217 3.54 -2.50 -20.55
CA ALA A 217 4.91 -2.67 -21.01
C ALA A 217 5.96 -2.04 -20.07
N THR A 218 5.56 -1.09 -19.24
CA THR A 218 6.50 -0.28 -18.46
C THR A 218 6.09 -0.14 -16.99
N ILE A 219 7.02 -0.45 -16.09
CA ILE A 219 6.91 -0.13 -14.66
C ILE A 219 7.97 0.90 -14.31
N THR A 220 7.56 2.04 -13.78
CA THR A 220 8.46 3.05 -13.24
C THR A 220 8.59 2.84 -11.73
N THR A 221 9.79 2.50 -11.25
CA THR A 221 10.09 2.41 -9.82
C THR A 221 11.10 3.49 -9.41
N THR A 222 11.02 3.96 -8.17
CA THR A 222 12.02 4.86 -7.59
C THR A 222 12.86 4.09 -6.59
N ILE A 223 14.18 4.03 -6.84
CA ILE A 223 15.16 3.48 -5.89
C ILE A 223 16.12 4.62 -5.54
N ASN A 224 16.22 4.95 -4.24
CA ASN A 224 17.21 5.92 -3.72
C ASN A 224 17.31 7.23 -4.53
N TRP A 225 16.16 7.90 -4.78
CA TRP A 225 16.08 9.17 -5.53
C TRP A 225 16.40 9.09 -7.03
N GLY A 226 16.62 7.88 -7.59
CA GLY A 226 16.75 7.62 -9.01
C GLY A 226 15.47 7.06 -9.63
N LYS A 227 15.12 7.52 -10.85
CA LYS A 227 14.04 6.94 -11.64
C LYS A 227 14.59 5.70 -12.40
N TRP A 228 14.01 4.54 -12.18
CA TRP A 228 14.30 3.32 -12.94
C TRP A 228 13.07 2.90 -13.74
N ILE A 229 13.29 2.56 -15.00
CA ILE A 229 12.25 2.05 -15.89
C ILE A 229 12.54 0.56 -16.10
N ILE A 230 11.61 -0.29 -15.73
CA ILE A 230 11.66 -1.73 -16.00
C ILE A 230 10.71 -1.99 -17.16
N ASN A 231 11.27 -2.40 -18.31
CA ASN A 231 10.46 -2.87 -19.42
C ASN A 231 10.10 -4.35 -19.18
N ILE A 232 8.82 -4.66 -19.16
CA ILE A 232 8.30 -6.02 -19.12
C ILE A 232 7.98 -6.39 -20.56
N SER A 233 8.94 -6.96 -21.27
CA SER A 233 8.77 -7.48 -22.63
C SER A 233 8.69 -9.00 -22.58
#